data_13a86dc7be536818f1b0ac9c2e6a9301
#
_entry.id   13a86dc7be536818f1b0ac9c2e6a9301
#
_cell.length_a   1.000
_cell.length_b   1.000
_cell.length_c   1.000
_cell.angle_alpha   90.00
_cell.angle_beta   90.00
_cell.angle_gamma   90.00
#
_symmetry.space_group_name_H-M   'P 1'
#
loop_
_entity.id
_entity.type
_entity.pdbx_description
1 polymer ?
#
loop_
_entity_poly.entity_id
_entity_poly.type
_entity_poly.pdbx_seq_one_letter_code
_entity_poly.pdbx_strand_id
1 'polypeptide(L)'
;MSENVFTPDPCRVGQRVILKANGYCDDDLNRPLIGVVNTYNEAHPGHCGYKDIIEFIKRGIYRAGGVAAEFETISICDGMGGSHIGENYILPSREIIADSIETVCKAENLDGRMTADDTLDARLEAKKADFYKNSGLSITL
;
A
#
# COMPACT_ATOMS: atom_id res chain seq x y z
N MET A 1 -6.98 -0.58 19.36
CA MET A 1 -8.06 -0.35 18.39
C MET A 1 -7.69 0.92 17.66
N SER A 2 -7.24 0.82 16.42
CA SER A 2 -7.10 2.01 15.59
C SER A 2 -8.48 2.66 15.54
N GLU A 3 -8.54 3.96 15.79
CA GLU A 3 -9.78 4.71 15.57
C GLU A 3 -10.09 4.63 14.08
N ASN A 4 -10.91 3.66 13.71
CA ASN A 4 -11.29 3.43 12.33
C ASN A 4 -11.84 4.74 11.75
N VAL A 5 -11.24 5.22 10.66
CA VAL A 5 -11.71 6.42 9.90
C VAL A 5 -13.20 6.31 9.57
N PHE A 6 -13.70 5.10 9.58
CA PHE A 6 -15.06 4.74 9.19
C PHE A 6 -16.08 4.75 10.33
N THR A 7 -15.67 5.01 11.59
CA THR A 7 -16.63 5.20 12.67
C THR A 7 -17.54 6.38 12.32
N PRO A 8 -18.86 6.28 12.52
CA PRO A 8 -19.79 7.38 12.25
C PRO A 8 -19.59 8.52 13.26
N ASP A 9 -18.51 9.27 13.07
CA ASP A 9 -18.16 10.46 13.81
C ASP A 9 -18.50 11.68 12.94
N PRO A 10 -19.28 12.65 13.42
CA PRO A 10 -19.55 13.89 12.72
C PRO A 10 -18.30 14.62 12.22
N CYS A 11 -17.17 14.50 12.93
CA CYS A 11 -15.90 15.09 12.54
C CYS A 11 -15.29 14.46 11.27
N ARG A 12 -15.76 13.27 10.88
CA ARG A 12 -15.20 12.49 9.74
C ARG A 12 -16.12 12.48 8.51
N VAL A 13 -17.17 13.28 8.52
CA VAL A 13 -18.12 13.39 7.38
C VAL A 13 -17.39 13.76 6.10
N GLY A 14 -16.43 14.69 6.15
CA GLY A 14 -15.65 15.10 5.00
C GLY A 14 -14.85 13.95 4.37
N GLN A 15 -14.20 13.12 5.17
CA GLN A 15 -13.45 11.97 4.70
C GLN A 15 -14.36 10.92 4.04
N ARG A 16 -15.53 10.66 4.63
CA ARG A 16 -16.53 9.75 4.06
C ARG A 16 -17.05 10.24 2.72
N VAL A 17 -17.26 11.55 2.57
CA VAL A 17 -17.68 12.15 1.30
C VAL A 17 -16.61 11.95 0.22
N ILE A 18 -15.34 12.15 0.54
CA ILE A 18 -14.21 11.94 -0.39
C ILE A 18 -14.17 10.48 -0.83
N LEU A 19 -14.25 9.53 0.10
CA LEU A 19 -14.24 8.10 -0.22
C LEU A 19 -15.45 7.69 -1.08
N LYS A 20 -16.64 8.21 -0.78
CA LYS A 20 -17.83 7.98 -1.62
C LYS A 20 -17.67 8.56 -3.03
N ALA A 21 -17.01 9.70 -3.17
CA ALA A 21 -16.69 10.27 -4.49
C ALA A 21 -15.76 9.36 -5.31
N ASN A 22 -14.91 8.56 -4.65
CA ASN A 22 -14.09 7.53 -5.27
C ASN A 22 -14.84 6.21 -5.54
N GLY A 23 -16.15 6.13 -5.23
CA GLY A 23 -16.98 4.98 -5.51
C GLY A 23 -17.16 3.99 -4.36
N TYR A 24 -16.61 4.26 -3.16
CA TYR A 24 -16.84 3.41 -1.99
C TYR A 24 -18.29 3.55 -1.49
N CYS A 25 -18.95 2.42 -1.21
CA CYS A 25 -20.29 2.38 -0.65
C CYS A 25 -20.27 2.38 0.89
N ASP A 26 -21.44 2.49 1.52
CA ASP A 26 -21.54 2.49 2.98
C ASP A 26 -21.05 1.17 3.62
N ASP A 27 -21.26 0.05 2.94
CA ASP A 27 -20.75 -1.25 3.40
C ASP A 27 -19.22 -1.32 3.36
N ASP A 28 -18.59 -0.75 2.33
CA ASP A 28 -17.14 -0.67 2.23
C ASP A 28 -16.55 0.16 3.37
N LEU A 29 -17.22 1.25 3.72
CA LEU A 29 -16.80 2.14 4.80
C LEU A 29 -16.87 1.51 6.21
N ASN A 30 -17.43 0.33 6.35
CA ASN A 30 -17.46 -0.44 7.59
C ASN A 30 -16.44 -1.58 7.64
N ARG A 31 -15.60 -1.71 6.60
CA ARG A 31 -14.57 -2.74 6.47
C ARG A 31 -13.17 -2.14 6.59
N PRO A 32 -12.16 -2.96 6.95
CA PRO A 32 -10.77 -2.48 6.96
C PRO A 32 -10.34 -1.99 5.58
N LEU A 33 -9.74 -0.80 5.52
CA LEU A 33 -9.18 -0.22 4.31
C LEU A 33 -7.69 -0.59 4.22
N ILE A 34 -7.36 -1.39 3.22
CA ILE A 34 -6.02 -1.92 3.01
C ILE A 34 -5.36 -1.21 1.83
N GLY A 35 -4.27 -0.50 2.10
CA GLY A 35 -3.46 0.11 1.06
C GLY A 35 -2.76 -0.96 0.21
N VAL A 36 -2.89 -0.86 -1.11
CA VAL A 36 -2.19 -1.73 -2.06
C VAL A 36 -1.16 -0.89 -2.80
N VAL A 37 0.10 -1.15 -2.50
CA VAL A 37 1.21 -0.39 -3.07
C VAL A 37 1.56 -0.94 -4.45
N ASN A 38 1.43 -0.10 -5.46
CA ASN A 38 1.79 -0.43 -6.84
C ASN A 38 3.10 0.26 -7.21
N THR A 39 4.09 -0.52 -7.66
CA THR A 39 5.38 -0.04 -8.13
C THR A 39 5.53 -0.25 -9.64
N TYR A 40 4.41 -0.25 -10.38
CA TYR A 40 4.40 -0.44 -11.82
C TYR A 40 5.34 0.52 -12.54
N ASN A 41 6.12 -0.02 -13.48
CA ASN A 41 7.06 0.77 -14.29
C ASN A 41 7.32 0.05 -15.62
N GLU A 42 7.14 0.76 -16.74
CA GLU A 42 7.38 0.21 -18.07
C GLU A 42 8.86 0.21 -18.48
N ALA A 43 9.70 0.96 -17.75
CA ALA A 43 11.11 1.10 -18.08
C ALA A 43 11.92 -0.19 -17.87
N HIS A 44 11.40 -1.15 -17.09
CA HIS A 44 12.10 -2.40 -16.82
C HIS A 44 11.15 -3.58 -16.63
N PRO A 45 11.58 -4.82 -17.01
CA PRO A 45 10.71 -5.99 -17.03
C PRO A 45 10.27 -6.48 -15.66
N GLY A 46 11.01 -6.13 -14.60
CA GLY A 46 10.67 -6.57 -13.24
C GLY A 46 9.34 -6.06 -12.72
N HIS A 47 8.89 -4.89 -13.18
CA HIS A 47 7.69 -4.24 -12.68
C HIS A 47 6.59 -4.02 -13.73
N CYS A 48 6.85 -4.32 -15.01
CA CYS A 48 5.86 -4.08 -16.08
C CYS A 48 4.59 -4.95 -15.93
N GLY A 49 4.66 -6.10 -15.25
CA GLY A 49 3.53 -6.99 -15.00
C GLY A 49 2.74 -6.68 -13.72
N TYR A 50 3.09 -5.66 -12.96
CA TYR A 50 2.50 -5.43 -11.64
C TYR A 50 1.03 -5.02 -11.68
N LYS A 51 0.55 -4.44 -12.77
CA LYS A 51 -0.88 -4.14 -12.92
C LYS A 51 -1.76 -5.38 -12.74
N ASP A 52 -1.36 -6.50 -13.34
CA ASP A 52 -2.11 -7.74 -13.22
C ASP A 52 -2.00 -8.34 -11.81
N ILE A 53 -0.80 -8.31 -11.23
CA ILE A 53 -0.55 -8.81 -9.86
C ILE A 53 -1.39 -8.01 -8.84
N ILE A 54 -1.42 -6.69 -8.96
CA ILE A 54 -2.21 -5.81 -8.10
C ILE A 54 -3.70 -6.19 -8.14
N GLU A 55 -4.25 -6.49 -9.30
CA GLU A 55 -5.64 -6.92 -9.42
C GLU A 55 -5.91 -8.25 -8.67
N PHE A 56 -4.96 -9.19 -8.68
CA PHE A 56 -5.08 -10.42 -7.87
C PHE A 56 -5.02 -10.13 -6.37
N ILE A 57 -4.13 -9.25 -5.94
CA ILE A 57 -4.02 -8.81 -4.54
C ILE A 57 -5.33 -8.19 -4.07
N LYS A 58 -5.89 -7.25 -4.84
CA LYS A 58 -7.17 -6.59 -4.53
C LYS A 58 -8.30 -7.59 -4.37
N ARG A 59 -8.38 -8.59 -5.27
CA ARG A 59 -9.36 -9.69 -5.15
C ARG A 59 -9.17 -10.51 -3.88
N GLY A 60 -7.92 -10.75 -3.46
CA GLY A 60 -7.61 -11.42 -2.19
C GLY A 60 -8.11 -10.63 -0.98
N ILE A 61 -7.87 -9.32 -0.95
CA ILE A 61 -8.33 -8.41 0.10
C ILE A 61 -9.87 -8.43 0.20
N TYR A 62 -10.57 -8.30 -0.93
CA TYR A 62 -12.04 -8.33 -0.94
C TYR A 62 -12.59 -9.68 -0.45
N ARG A 63 -11.96 -10.80 -0.82
CA ARG A 63 -12.35 -12.13 -0.31
C ARG A 63 -12.15 -12.27 1.20
N ALA A 64 -11.14 -11.61 1.75
CA ALA A 64 -10.87 -11.57 3.18
C ALA A 64 -11.79 -10.60 3.95
N GLY A 65 -12.70 -9.90 3.26
CA GLY A 65 -13.63 -8.96 3.88
C GLY A 65 -13.08 -7.54 4.06
N GLY A 66 -11.89 -7.23 3.53
CA GLY A 66 -11.33 -5.88 3.49
C GLY A 66 -11.76 -5.11 2.25
N VAL A 67 -11.31 -3.87 2.16
CA VAL A 67 -11.45 -2.98 1.01
C VAL A 67 -10.06 -2.54 0.56
N ALA A 68 -9.78 -2.63 -0.73
CA ALA A 68 -8.48 -2.28 -1.29
C ALA A 68 -8.45 -0.83 -1.77
N ALA A 69 -7.43 -0.08 -1.33
CA ALA A 69 -7.10 1.25 -1.83
C ALA A 69 -5.72 1.22 -2.47
N GLU A 70 -5.67 1.26 -3.79
CA GLU A 70 -4.41 1.24 -4.54
C GLU A 70 -3.81 2.64 -4.58
N PHE A 71 -2.48 2.70 -4.36
CA PHE A 71 -1.68 3.90 -4.60
C PHE A 71 -0.32 3.54 -5.16
N GLU A 72 0.31 4.47 -5.83
CA GLU A 72 1.57 4.24 -6.54
C GLU A 72 2.78 4.83 -5.78
N THR A 73 3.94 4.18 -5.93
CA THR A 73 5.24 4.73 -5.57
C THR A 73 6.25 4.46 -6.67
N ILE A 74 7.42 5.08 -6.58
CA ILE A 74 8.49 4.90 -7.56
C ILE A 74 9.06 3.49 -7.51
N SER A 75 9.67 3.06 -8.61
CA SER A 75 10.51 1.86 -8.67
C SER A 75 11.78 2.13 -9.45
N ILE A 76 12.90 1.59 -9.00
CA ILE A 76 14.21 1.71 -9.64
C ILE A 76 14.76 0.31 -9.86
N CYS A 77 15.23 0.03 -11.08
CA CYS A 77 15.85 -1.25 -11.42
C CYS A 77 17.37 -1.16 -11.27
N ASP A 78 17.94 -2.05 -10.49
CA ASP A 78 19.39 -2.15 -10.28
C ASP A 78 20.12 -2.40 -11.61
N GLY A 79 19.53 -3.23 -12.48
CA GLY A 79 20.09 -3.53 -13.81
C GLY A 79 20.11 -2.33 -14.75
N MET A 80 19.12 -1.44 -14.66
CA MET A 80 19.09 -0.20 -15.44
C MET A 80 19.97 0.90 -14.86
N GLY A 81 20.09 0.94 -13.53
CA GLY A 81 20.92 1.92 -12.81
C GLY A 81 22.41 1.59 -12.81
N GLY A 82 22.77 0.31 -12.93
CA GLY A 82 24.16 -0.15 -12.85
C GLY A 82 25.08 0.38 -13.96
N SER A 83 26.38 0.45 -13.66
CA SER A 83 27.45 0.83 -14.60
C SER A 83 27.43 2.30 -15.08
N HIS A 84 26.63 3.17 -14.46
CA HIS A 84 26.62 4.62 -14.72
C HIS A 84 26.17 5.38 -13.47
N ILE A 85 25.99 6.71 -13.56
CA ILE A 85 25.62 7.56 -12.41
C ILE A 85 24.32 7.13 -11.71
N GLY A 86 23.45 6.39 -12.39
CA GLY A 86 22.20 5.83 -11.85
C GLY A 86 22.42 4.91 -10.65
N GLU A 87 23.60 4.27 -10.55
CA GLU A 87 23.97 3.42 -9.42
C GLU A 87 23.88 4.14 -8.07
N ASN A 88 24.17 5.44 -8.06
CA ASN A 88 24.08 6.28 -6.85
C ASN A 88 22.64 6.46 -6.35
N TYR A 89 21.62 6.16 -7.14
CA TYR A 89 20.21 6.32 -6.80
C TYR A 89 19.53 5.02 -6.38
N ILE A 90 20.16 3.87 -6.59
CA ILE A 90 19.59 2.55 -6.30
C ILE A 90 19.27 2.40 -4.81
N LEU A 91 20.26 2.61 -3.93
CA LEU A 91 20.06 2.49 -2.49
C LEU A 91 19.22 3.62 -1.90
N PRO A 92 19.48 4.92 -2.23
CA PRO A 92 18.64 6.00 -1.74
C PRO A 92 17.16 5.88 -2.15
N SER A 93 16.85 5.32 -3.32
CA SER A 93 15.47 5.14 -3.74
C SER A 93 14.66 4.25 -2.80
N ARG A 94 15.29 3.26 -2.17
CA ARG A 94 14.63 2.36 -1.21
C ARG A 94 14.10 3.10 0.01
N GLU A 95 14.88 4.06 0.53
CA GLU A 95 14.45 4.92 1.64
C GLU A 95 13.26 5.80 1.21
N ILE A 96 13.34 6.42 0.02
CA ILE A 96 12.25 7.25 -0.52
C ILE A 96 10.97 6.43 -0.69
N ILE A 97 11.06 5.21 -1.22
CA ILE A 97 9.92 4.30 -1.36
C ILE A 97 9.33 3.99 0.00
N ALA A 98 10.16 3.58 0.97
CA ALA A 98 9.71 3.23 2.31
C ALA A 98 9.02 4.41 3.01
N ASP A 99 9.61 5.59 2.94
CA ASP A 99 9.08 6.81 3.55
C ASP A 99 7.78 7.27 2.86
N SER A 100 7.68 7.14 1.54
CA SER A 100 6.45 7.47 0.80
C SER A 100 5.29 6.57 1.20
N ILE A 101 5.54 5.26 1.30
CA ILE A 101 4.52 4.28 1.73
C ILE A 101 4.08 4.56 3.17
N GLU A 102 5.02 4.79 4.07
CA GLU A 102 4.71 5.10 5.47
C GLU A 102 3.89 6.40 5.58
N THR A 103 4.26 7.40 4.81
CA THR A 103 3.58 8.70 4.78
C THR A 103 2.14 8.57 4.32
N VAL A 104 1.89 7.91 3.18
CA VAL A 104 0.53 7.70 2.66
C VAL A 104 -0.30 6.89 3.65
N CYS A 105 0.22 5.75 4.14
CA CYS A 105 -0.51 4.90 5.07
C CYS A 105 -0.92 5.63 6.35
N LYS A 106 -0.05 6.50 6.88
CA LYS A 106 -0.34 7.28 8.08
C LYS A 106 -1.27 8.46 7.81
N ALA A 107 -1.03 9.21 6.72
CA ALA A 107 -1.81 10.39 6.37
C ALA A 107 -3.26 10.04 6.04
N GLU A 108 -3.48 8.95 5.30
CA GLU A 108 -4.80 8.47 4.91
C GLU A 108 -5.42 7.51 5.93
N ASN A 109 -4.70 7.22 7.02
CA ASN A 109 -5.14 6.35 8.11
C ASN A 109 -5.61 4.98 7.62
N LEU A 110 -4.82 4.34 6.76
CA LEU A 110 -5.09 3.00 6.26
C LEU A 110 -4.94 1.96 7.37
N ASP A 111 -5.86 1.00 7.44
CA ASP A 111 -5.84 -0.06 8.47
C ASP A 111 -4.75 -1.10 8.20
N GLY A 112 -4.31 -1.24 6.96
CA GLY A 112 -3.28 -2.14 6.53
C GLY A 112 -2.64 -1.76 5.21
N ARG A 113 -1.58 -2.47 4.86
CA ARG A 113 -0.97 -2.34 3.53
C ARG A 113 -0.46 -3.67 3.01
N MET A 114 -0.48 -3.81 1.68
CA MET A 114 0.17 -4.88 0.93
C MET A 114 1.00 -4.28 -0.19
N THR A 115 2.14 -4.87 -0.47
CA THR A 115 3.01 -4.49 -1.58
C THR A 115 3.26 -5.71 -2.44
N ALA A 116 3.31 -5.51 -3.75
CA ALA A 116 3.66 -6.57 -4.70
C ALA A 116 5.18 -6.78 -4.81
N ASP A 117 5.97 -5.90 -4.22
CA ASP A 117 7.42 -5.90 -4.35
C ASP A 117 8.08 -6.54 -3.13
N ASP A 118 8.73 -7.71 -3.34
CA ASP A 118 9.51 -8.41 -2.32
C ASP A 118 10.83 -7.68 -1.98
N THR A 119 11.25 -6.72 -2.79
CA THR A 119 12.50 -5.94 -2.59
C THR A 119 12.32 -4.79 -1.61
N LEU A 120 11.09 -4.54 -1.16
CA LEU A 120 10.83 -3.56 -0.11
C LEU A 120 11.39 -4.08 1.22
N ASP A 121 12.53 -3.53 1.53
CA ASP A 121 13.49 -3.70 2.58
C ASP A 121 12.96 -4.32 3.90
N ALA A 122 13.84 -5.07 4.55
CA ALA A 122 13.69 -5.61 5.92
C ALA A 122 13.14 -4.60 6.96
N ARG A 123 13.31 -3.29 6.75
CA ARG A 123 12.69 -2.23 7.57
C ARG A 123 11.15 -2.22 7.45
N LEU A 124 10.60 -2.45 6.26
CA LEU A 124 9.15 -2.61 6.07
C LEU A 124 8.66 -3.93 6.67
N GLU A 125 9.44 -5.00 6.57
CA GLU A 125 9.12 -6.28 7.19
C GLU A 125 9.10 -6.20 8.72
N ALA A 126 10.05 -5.52 9.34
CA ALA A 126 10.06 -5.28 10.77
C ALA A 126 8.85 -4.45 11.23
N LYS A 127 8.47 -3.44 10.43
CA LYS A 127 7.27 -2.62 10.69
C LYS A 127 5.96 -3.36 10.38
N LYS A 128 5.94 -4.31 9.43
CA LYS A 128 4.79 -5.20 9.19
C LYS A 128 4.43 -6.02 10.43
N ALA A 129 5.43 -6.58 11.11
CA ALA A 129 5.21 -7.39 12.31
C ALA A 129 4.47 -6.62 13.42
N ASP A 130 4.78 -5.35 13.61
CA ASP A 130 4.10 -4.49 14.58
C ASP A 130 2.69 -4.09 14.12
N PHE A 131 2.49 -3.93 12.83
CA PHE A 131 1.20 -3.58 12.25
C PHE A 131 0.19 -4.73 12.35
N TYR A 132 0.57 -5.97 11.97
CA TYR A 132 -0.30 -7.15 12.10
C TYR A 132 -0.66 -7.47 13.56
N LYS A 133 0.25 -7.20 14.51
CA LYS A 133 -0.04 -7.32 15.95
C LYS A 133 -1.15 -6.38 16.41
N ASN A 134 -1.25 -5.20 15.82
CA ASN A 134 -2.19 -4.16 16.25
C ASN A 134 -3.54 -4.22 15.53
N SER A 135 -3.61 -4.81 14.33
CA SER A 135 -4.83 -4.87 13.51
C SER A 135 -5.66 -6.13 13.73
N GLY A 136 -5.11 -7.17 14.39
CA GLY A 136 -5.80 -8.46 14.57
C GLY A 136 -6.05 -9.25 13.27
N LEU A 137 -5.50 -8.79 12.14
CA LEU A 137 -5.59 -9.43 10.84
C LEU A 137 -4.43 -10.43 10.68
N SER A 138 -4.74 -11.72 10.72
CA SER A 138 -3.83 -12.79 10.32
C SER A 138 -4.10 -13.13 8.85
N ILE A 139 -3.25 -12.70 7.95
CA ILE A 139 -3.25 -13.19 6.57
C ILE A 139 -2.14 -14.22 6.47
N THR A 140 -2.52 -15.49 6.43
CA THR A 140 -1.62 -16.59 6.06
C THR A 140 -1.62 -16.66 4.53
N LEU A 141 -0.46 -16.43 3.91
CA LEU A 141 -0.23 -16.67 2.48
C LEU A 141 -0.10 -18.16 2.22
#